data_36efd446537c4ceda4a4f06c2b181f64
#
_entry.id   36efd446537c4ceda4a4f06c2b181f64
#
_cell.length_a   1.000
_cell.length_b   1.000
_cell.length_c   1.000
_cell.angle_alpha   90.00
_cell.angle_beta   90.00
_cell.angle_gamma   90.00
#
_symmetry.space_group_name_H-M   'P 1'
#
loop_
_entity.id
_entity.type
_entity.pdbx_description
1 polymer ?
#
loop_
_entity_poly.entity_id
_entity_poly.type
_entity_poly.pdbx_seq_one_letter_code
_entity_poly.pdbx_strand_id
1 'polypeptide(L)'
;MDPLASNSPDTVVLAGGGTLGEAWMTGVAIGLKRGGGPDLTMAGQFIGTSAGSIMATMITGGTPLERRMQRLSGDSDIAGAEVDPTYTRIGREPGRVRRSAAGLAAMAGLALLGPGSRFIRRAFLRRIPEGRHDLGRLGESIDRLGLSWNGRLRITAVDLESADRVVFGNEFTDSVSVSDAVLASCAIPGYFRPVRGGGRTFVDGGVWSFSNLDLAGSGEGRTVICLNPAGTRVEGVPRLRAAITAGAIRLLSWLEAAKLRRDGTSVTVIRPNAEAAVAIGPSRMDSTRLEETVSAGIAQGLGLAESLGQRFSPA
;
A
#
# COMPACT_ATOMS: atom_id res chain seq x y z
N MET A 1 13.26 12.71 -27.49
CA MET A 1 13.35 12.29 -26.09
C MET A 1 12.95 13.49 -25.24
N ASP A 2 11.90 13.36 -24.48
CA ASP A 2 11.39 14.45 -23.62
C ASP A 2 12.34 14.59 -22.41
N PRO A 3 13.01 15.73 -22.20
CA PRO A 3 13.95 15.90 -21.10
C PRO A 3 13.30 15.81 -19.70
N LEU A 4 11.99 15.74 -19.62
CA LEU A 4 11.25 15.59 -18.36
C LEU A 4 11.07 14.12 -17.92
N ALA A 5 11.39 13.14 -18.77
CA ALA A 5 11.22 11.71 -18.46
C ALA A 5 12.35 11.10 -17.60
N SER A 6 13.41 11.85 -17.31
CA SER A 6 14.65 11.29 -16.74
C SER A 6 14.71 11.22 -15.21
N ASN A 7 13.79 11.87 -14.48
CA ASN A 7 13.82 11.90 -13.01
C ASN A 7 12.63 11.15 -12.36
N SER A 8 12.15 10.08 -13.00
CA SER A 8 11.06 9.27 -12.47
C SER A 8 11.38 7.77 -12.59
N PRO A 9 10.96 6.93 -11.64
CA PRO A 9 11.14 5.48 -11.75
C PRO A 9 10.22 4.87 -12.81
N ASP A 10 10.61 3.73 -13.39
CA ASP A 10 9.73 2.97 -14.29
C ASP A 10 8.52 2.42 -13.54
N THR A 11 8.74 1.96 -12.31
CA THR A 11 7.67 1.38 -11.49
C THR A 11 7.73 1.89 -10.04
N VAL A 12 6.58 2.28 -9.53
CA VAL A 12 6.38 2.57 -8.11
C VAL A 12 5.53 1.47 -7.49
N VAL A 13 6.04 0.88 -6.41
CA VAL A 13 5.32 -0.11 -5.60
C VAL A 13 4.90 0.54 -4.28
N LEU A 14 3.61 0.54 -4.03
CA LEU A 14 2.99 1.10 -2.83
C LEU A 14 2.44 -0.03 -1.98
N ALA A 15 3.12 -0.32 -0.88
CA ALA A 15 2.79 -1.47 -0.05
C ALA A 15 1.59 -1.20 0.88
N GLY A 16 1.05 -2.28 1.45
CA GLY A 16 0.03 -2.20 2.48
C GLY A 16 0.55 -1.58 3.78
N GLY A 17 -0.26 -0.78 4.44
CA GLY A 17 0.18 -0.10 5.66
C GLY A 17 -0.92 0.54 6.49
N GLY A 18 -2.19 0.35 6.13
CA GLY A 18 -3.33 1.04 6.75
C GLY A 18 -3.31 2.54 6.51
N THR A 19 -4.18 3.27 7.18
CA THR A 19 -4.36 4.72 6.98
C THR A 19 -3.08 5.51 7.22
N LEU A 20 -2.34 5.19 8.28
CA LEU A 20 -1.07 5.89 8.58
C LEU A 20 0.05 5.49 7.63
N GLY A 21 0.02 4.27 7.10
CA GLY A 21 0.94 3.88 6.03
C GLY A 21 0.71 4.69 4.76
N GLU A 22 -0.54 4.92 4.37
CA GLU A 22 -0.89 5.79 3.25
C GLU A 22 -0.43 7.23 3.49
N ALA A 23 -0.70 7.77 4.68
CA ALA A 23 -0.28 9.12 5.08
C ALA A 23 1.24 9.30 4.96
N TRP A 24 2.01 8.35 5.49
CA TRP A 24 3.46 8.36 5.37
C TRP A 24 3.93 8.28 3.91
N MET A 25 3.38 7.36 3.11
CA MET A 25 3.74 7.24 1.68
C MET A 25 3.45 8.52 0.92
N THR A 26 2.31 9.15 1.18
CA THR A 26 1.94 10.45 0.59
C THR A 26 2.95 11.51 0.98
N GLY A 27 3.31 11.60 2.26
CA GLY A 27 4.33 12.54 2.75
C GLY A 27 5.68 12.33 2.09
N VAL A 28 6.17 11.07 2.02
CA VAL A 28 7.45 10.75 1.36
C VAL A 28 7.46 11.18 -0.11
N ALA A 29 6.40 10.89 -0.84
CA ALA A 29 6.30 11.27 -2.26
C ALA A 29 6.31 12.80 -2.45
N ILE A 30 5.61 13.55 -1.60
CA ILE A 30 5.64 15.02 -1.58
C ILE A 30 7.04 15.53 -1.23
N GLY A 31 7.67 14.97 -0.20
CA GLY A 31 9.01 15.38 0.23
C GLY A 31 10.07 15.13 -0.82
N LEU A 32 10.06 13.98 -1.48
CA LEU A 32 10.95 13.66 -2.60
C LEU A 32 10.82 14.71 -3.72
N LYS A 33 9.60 14.97 -4.17
CA LYS A 33 9.33 15.94 -5.23
C LYS A 33 9.79 17.35 -4.85
N ARG A 34 9.47 17.83 -3.64
CA ARG A 34 9.85 19.15 -3.15
C ARG A 34 11.35 19.32 -2.97
N GLY A 35 12.07 18.26 -2.65
CA GLY A 35 13.53 18.26 -2.50
C GLY A 35 14.30 18.09 -3.82
N GLY A 36 13.63 18.08 -4.97
CA GLY A 36 14.26 17.89 -6.29
C GLY A 36 14.67 16.44 -6.57
N GLY A 37 14.18 15.47 -5.78
CA GLY A 37 14.32 14.06 -6.02
C GLY A 37 13.33 13.53 -7.08
N PRO A 38 13.20 12.18 -7.23
CA PRO A 38 12.33 11.59 -8.23
C PRO A 38 10.84 11.93 -7.97
N ASP A 39 10.14 12.35 -9.01
CA ASP A 39 8.69 12.53 -8.96
C ASP A 39 7.98 11.17 -9.15
N LEU A 40 7.57 10.60 -8.03
CA LEU A 40 6.91 9.29 -8.03
C LEU A 40 5.58 9.29 -8.80
N THR A 41 4.93 10.42 -8.99
CA THR A 41 3.64 10.50 -9.71
C THR A 41 3.79 10.27 -11.21
N MET A 42 5.01 10.43 -11.73
CA MET A 42 5.34 10.30 -13.16
C MET A 42 5.75 8.88 -13.55
N ALA A 43 5.78 7.93 -12.63
CA ALA A 43 6.16 6.55 -12.92
C ALA A 43 5.31 5.91 -14.02
N GLY A 44 5.94 5.07 -14.83
CA GLY A 44 5.26 4.37 -15.92
C GLY A 44 4.24 3.34 -15.43
N GLN A 45 4.47 2.73 -14.24
CA GLN A 45 3.60 1.71 -13.65
C GLN A 45 3.47 1.90 -12.15
N PHE A 46 2.29 1.58 -11.63
CA PHE A 46 2.00 1.56 -10.20
C PHE A 46 1.45 0.19 -9.78
N ILE A 47 2.00 -0.35 -8.70
CA ILE A 47 1.52 -1.56 -8.07
C ILE A 47 1.10 -1.21 -6.65
N GLY A 48 -0.19 -1.39 -6.35
CA GLY A 48 -0.76 -1.04 -5.06
C GLY A 48 -1.30 -2.27 -4.32
N THR A 49 -1.04 -2.29 -3.01
CA THR A 49 -1.60 -3.30 -2.09
C THR A 49 -2.27 -2.59 -0.92
N SER A 50 -3.54 -2.90 -0.63
CA SER A 50 -4.28 -2.32 0.50
C SER A 50 -4.23 -0.77 0.46
N ALA A 51 -3.77 -0.10 1.50
CA ALA A 51 -3.59 1.36 1.52
C ALA A 51 -2.79 1.88 0.32
N GLY A 52 -1.80 1.12 -0.14
CA GLY A 52 -1.04 1.45 -1.35
C GLY A 52 -1.87 1.39 -2.63
N SER A 53 -2.92 0.55 -2.68
CA SER A 53 -3.83 0.53 -3.83
C SER A 53 -4.67 1.80 -3.92
N ILE A 54 -5.07 2.36 -2.79
CA ILE A 54 -5.79 3.65 -2.73
C ILE A 54 -4.89 4.76 -3.29
N MET A 55 -3.66 4.88 -2.77
CA MET A 55 -2.72 5.91 -3.22
C MET A 55 -2.37 5.74 -4.71
N ALA A 56 -2.10 4.50 -5.18
CA ALA A 56 -1.83 4.22 -6.59
C ALA A 56 -2.99 4.65 -7.50
N THR A 57 -4.22 4.35 -7.08
CA THR A 57 -5.44 4.74 -7.80
C THR A 57 -5.58 6.25 -7.87
N MET A 58 -5.37 6.97 -6.78
CA MET A 58 -5.42 8.43 -6.74
C MET A 58 -4.39 9.07 -7.68
N ILE A 59 -3.14 8.58 -7.62
CA ILE A 59 -2.05 9.09 -8.49
C ILE A 59 -2.37 8.84 -9.95
N THR A 60 -2.75 7.63 -10.33
CA THR A 60 -3.02 7.27 -11.73
C THR A 60 -4.28 7.94 -12.26
N GLY A 61 -5.19 8.35 -11.38
CA GLY A 61 -6.36 9.15 -11.67
C GLY A 61 -6.09 10.66 -11.71
N GLY A 62 -4.83 11.08 -11.58
CA GLY A 62 -4.44 12.49 -11.67
C GLY A 62 -4.74 13.32 -10.41
N THR A 63 -5.05 12.69 -9.28
CA THR A 63 -5.27 13.42 -8.03
C THR A 63 -3.94 13.98 -7.51
N PRO A 64 -3.79 15.31 -7.32
CA PRO A 64 -2.59 15.88 -6.73
C PRO A 64 -2.35 15.34 -5.32
N LEU A 65 -1.08 15.02 -5.00
CA LEU A 65 -0.70 14.50 -3.68
C LEU A 65 -1.03 15.49 -2.56
N GLU A 66 -0.91 16.79 -2.82
CA GLU A 66 -1.25 17.85 -1.88
C GLU A 66 -2.73 17.84 -1.51
N ARG A 67 -3.61 17.60 -2.50
CA ARG A 67 -5.04 17.42 -2.25
C ARG A 67 -5.31 16.16 -1.43
N ARG A 68 -4.58 15.08 -1.69
CA ARG A 68 -4.68 13.86 -0.88
C ARG A 68 -4.21 14.10 0.55
N MET A 69 -3.11 14.82 0.73
CA MET A 69 -2.60 15.23 2.04
C MET A 69 -3.65 16.02 2.82
N GLN A 70 -4.27 17.04 2.22
CA GLN A 70 -5.32 17.85 2.87
C GLN A 70 -6.50 16.99 3.35
N ARG A 71 -6.93 16.01 2.54
CA ARG A 71 -7.98 15.06 2.93
C ARG A 71 -7.56 14.16 4.11
N LEU A 72 -6.29 13.76 4.17
CA LEU A 72 -5.75 12.97 5.26
C LEU A 72 -5.59 13.80 6.55
N SER A 73 -5.22 15.07 6.45
CA SER A 73 -5.03 16.00 7.58
C SER A 73 -6.35 16.55 8.15
N GLY A 74 -7.49 16.29 7.49
CA GLY A 74 -8.78 16.78 7.97
C GLY A 74 -9.02 18.28 7.75
N ASP A 75 -8.19 18.91 6.92
CA ASP A 75 -8.33 20.33 6.53
C ASP A 75 -9.50 20.44 5.54
N SER A 76 -10.69 20.73 6.09
CA SER A 76 -11.98 20.62 5.41
C SER A 76 -12.42 21.88 4.65
N ASP A 77 -11.54 22.85 4.44
CA ASP A 77 -11.87 24.08 3.67
C ASP A 77 -12.06 23.85 2.16
N ILE A 78 -11.88 22.63 1.68
CA ILE A 78 -12.26 22.26 0.32
C ILE A 78 -13.69 21.73 0.33
N ALA A 79 -14.62 22.55 -0.09
CA ALA A 79 -16.04 22.20 -0.27
C ALA A 79 -16.18 20.87 -1.04
N GLY A 80 -16.80 19.85 -0.41
CA GLY A 80 -17.09 18.55 -1.01
C GLY A 80 -16.07 17.42 -0.74
N ALA A 81 -15.02 17.66 0.03
CA ALA A 81 -14.07 16.62 0.41
C ALA A 81 -14.37 16.09 1.83
N GLU A 82 -15.46 15.31 2.00
CA GLU A 82 -15.58 14.52 3.22
C GLU A 82 -14.36 13.59 3.36
N VAL A 83 -13.62 13.77 4.47
CA VAL A 83 -12.64 12.76 4.91
C VAL A 83 -13.41 11.44 4.97
N ASP A 84 -12.90 10.40 4.30
CA ASP A 84 -13.59 9.11 4.29
C ASP A 84 -13.81 8.63 5.74
N PRO A 85 -15.05 8.72 6.27
CA PRO A 85 -15.30 8.42 7.67
C PRO A 85 -15.13 6.93 7.99
N THR A 86 -14.94 6.08 6.99
CA THR A 86 -14.65 4.66 7.18
C THR A 86 -13.29 4.50 7.85
N TYR A 87 -12.27 5.22 7.40
CA TYR A 87 -10.95 5.18 8.00
C TYR A 87 -10.86 5.97 9.30
N THR A 88 -11.55 7.10 9.42
CA THR A 88 -11.55 7.93 10.65
C THR A 88 -12.28 7.28 11.83
N ARG A 89 -13.29 6.44 11.57
CA ARG A 89 -14.01 5.72 12.64
C ARG A 89 -13.30 4.48 13.15
N ILE A 90 -12.48 3.84 12.32
CA ILE A 90 -11.79 2.59 12.67
C ILE A 90 -10.82 2.79 13.86
N GLY A 91 -10.14 3.95 13.93
CA GLY A 91 -9.13 4.25 14.96
C GLY A 91 -9.68 4.63 16.33
N ARG A 92 -10.95 5.00 16.44
CA ARG A 92 -11.52 5.57 17.69
C ARG A 92 -12.07 4.56 18.71
N GLU A 93 -12.21 3.28 18.36
CA GLU A 93 -12.74 2.27 19.27
C GLU A 93 -11.64 1.28 19.74
N PRO A 94 -11.29 1.22 21.03
CA PRO A 94 -10.18 0.39 21.54
C PRO A 94 -10.28 -1.11 21.22
N GLY A 95 -11.50 -1.64 21.13
CA GLY A 95 -11.74 -3.04 20.75
C GLY A 95 -11.48 -3.33 19.25
N ARG A 96 -11.56 -2.33 18.38
CA ARG A 96 -11.32 -2.44 16.93
C ARG A 96 -9.83 -2.49 16.61
N VAL A 97 -9.02 -1.68 17.30
CA VAL A 97 -7.55 -1.66 17.15
C VAL A 97 -6.95 -3.05 17.40
N ARG A 98 -7.43 -3.77 18.44
CA ARG A 98 -6.92 -5.10 18.78
C ARG A 98 -7.30 -6.17 17.74
N ARG A 99 -8.47 -6.07 17.10
CA ARG A 99 -8.91 -7.01 16.05
C ARG A 99 -8.21 -6.75 14.72
N SER A 100 -7.99 -5.49 14.36
CA SER A 100 -7.22 -5.14 13.15
C SER A 100 -5.75 -5.57 13.28
N ALA A 101 -5.15 -5.41 14.46
CA ALA A 101 -3.79 -5.87 14.74
C ALA A 101 -3.67 -7.41 14.64
N ALA A 102 -4.67 -8.16 15.10
CA ALA A 102 -4.71 -9.62 14.97
C ALA A 102 -4.84 -10.05 13.50
N GLY A 103 -5.69 -9.35 12.71
CA GLY A 103 -5.83 -9.58 11.27
C GLY A 103 -4.52 -9.33 10.51
N LEU A 104 -3.86 -8.21 10.79
CA LEU A 104 -2.55 -7.88 10.21
C LEU A 104 -1.46 -8.89 10.58
N ALA A 105 -1.44 -9.37 11.82
CA ALA A 105 -0.50 -10.41 12.25
C ALA A 105 -0.78 -11.75 11.56
N ALA A 106 -2.05 -12.09 11.37
CA ALA A 106 -2.46 -13.27 10.61
C ALA A 106 -2.03 -13.19 9.15
N MET A 107 -2.23 -12.03 8.51
CA MET A 107 -1.78 -11.77 7.14
C MET A 107 -0.26 -11.92 7.01
N ALA A 108 0.52 -11.33 7.92
CA ALA A 108 1.97 -11.46 7.90
C ALA A 108 2.43 -12.92 8.06
N GLY A 109 1.76 -13.68 8.92
CA GLY A 109 2.01 -15.12 9.07
C GLY A 109 1.71 -15.91 7.80
N LEU A 110 0.60 -15.60 7.11
CA LEU A 110 0.21 -16.24 5.85
C LEU A 110 1.16 -15.87 4.70
N ALA A 111 1.60 -14.62 4.64
CA ALA A 111 2.55 -14.15 3.64
C ALA A 111 3.90 -14.89 3.73
N LEU A 112 4.34 -15.27 4.95
CA LEU A 112 5.58 -16.05 5.15
C LEU A 112 5.55 -17.46 4.58
N LEU A 113 4.36 -18.02 4.38
CA LEU A 113 4.23 -19.39 3.90
C LEU A 113 4.74 -19.59 2.46
N GLY A 114 4.94 -18.50 1.72
CA GLY A 114 5.42 -18.54 0.32
C GLY A 114 4.40 -19.10 -0.69
N PRO A 115 4.74 -19.09 -1.98
CA PRO A 115 3.83 -19.49 -3.06
C PRO A 115 3.37 -20.94 -3.01
N GLY A 116 4.25 -21.85 -2.57
CA GLY A 116 3.96 -23.31 -2.50
C GLY A 116 2.94 -23.73 -1.44
N SER A 117 2.54 -22.82 -0.56
CA SER A 117 1.69 -23.11 0.59
C SER A 117 0.22 -22.78 0.40
N ARG A 118 -0.27 -22.72 -0.85
CA ARG A 118 -1.66 -22.39 -1.15
C ARG A 118 -2.69 -23.20 -0.35
N PHE A 119 -2.43 -24.48 -0.13
CA PHE A 119 -3.35 -25.35 0.65
C PHE A 119 -3.43 -24.92 2.11
N ILE A 120 -2.31 -24.56 2.74
CA ILE A 120 -2.26 -24.10 4.13
C ILE A 120 -2.96 -22.73 4.22
N ARG A 121 -2.66 -21.82 3.27
CA ARG A 121 -3.28 -20.50 3.20
C ARG A 121 -4.79 -20.61 3.02
N ARG A 122 -5.25 -21.47 2.09
CA ARG A 122 -6.66 -21.75 1.86
C ARG A 122 -7.35 -22.31 3.10
N ALA A 123 -6.75 -23.31 3.74
CA ALA A 123 -7.30 -23.92 4.96
C ALA A 123 -7.41 -22.91 6.11
N PHE A 124 -6.46 -21.96 6.19
CA PHE A 124 -6.47 -20.91 7.18
C PHE A 124 -7.53 -19.85 6.87
N LEU A 125 -7.58 -19.35 5.65
CA LEU A 125 -8.55 -18.34 5.21
C LEU A 125 -9.99 -18.80 5.42
N ARG A 126 -10.30 -20.08 5.16
CA ARG A 126 -11.62 -20.67 5.38
C ARG A 126 -12.03 -20.75 6.86
N ARG A 127 -11.07 -20.69 7.79
CA ARG A 127 -11.32 -20.70 9.24
C ARG A 127 -11.46 -19.32 9.85
N ILE A 128 -11.06 -18.27 9.12
CA ILE A 128 -11.24 -16.90 9.59
C ILE A 128 -12.72 -16.54 9.42
N PRO A 129 -13.43 -16.15 10.49
CA PRO A 129 -14.79 -15.66 10.36
C PRO A 129 -14.86 -14.46 9.42
N GLU A 130 -15.94 -14.32 8.66
CA GLU A 130 -16.18 -13.14 7.87
C GLU A 130 -16.15 -11.89 8.75
N GLY A 131 -15.50 -10.82 8.23
CA GLY A 131 -15.49 -9.53 8.87
C GLY A 131 -16.89 -8.92 8.93
N ARG A 132 -17.10 -8.04 9.88
CA ARG A 132 -18.42 -7.39 10.10
C ARG A 132 -18.52 -6.01 9.46
N HIS A 133 -17.37 -5.43 9.08
CA HIS A 133 -17.29 -4.09 8.51
C HIS A 133 -17.30 -4.20 6.97
N ASP A 134 -17.95 -3.25 6.33
CA ASP A 134 -17.88 -3.08 4.88
C ASP A 134 -16.99 -1.88 4.52
N LEU A 135 -16.61 -1.82 3.27
CA LEU A 135 -15.81 -0.76 2.66
C LEU A 135 -16.64 0.12 1.71
N GLY A 136 -17.97 0.07 1.79
CA GLY A 136 -18.87 0.72 0.83
C GLY A 136 -18.58 2.21 0.64
N ARG A 137 -18.33 2.95 1.72
CA ARG A 137 -17.98 4.38 1.63
C ARG A 137 -16.66 4.65 0.91
N LEU A 138 -15.67 3.77 1.07
CA LEU A 138 -14.44 3.85 0.29
C LEU A 138 -14.74 3.62 -1.19
N GLY A 139 -15.57 2.61 -1.52
CA GLY A 139 -16.03 2.35 -2.87
C GLY A 139 -16.68 3.58 -3.50
N GLU A 140 -17.67 4.16 -2.83
CA GLU A 140 -18.35 5.38 -3.27
C GLU A 140 -17.37 6.56 -3.49
N SER A 141 -16.33 6.66 -2.65
CA SER A 141 -15.33 7.71 -2.81
C SER A 141 -14.45 7.52 -4.03
N ILE A 142 -14.11 6.25 -4.35
CA ILE A 142 -13.35 5.91 -5.56
C ILE A 142 -14.23 6.06 -6.80
N ASP A 143 -15.49 5.60 -6.76
CA ASP A 143 -16.42 5.69 -7.88
C ASP A 143 -16.68 7.15 -8.30
N ARG A 144 -16.78 8.07 -7.34
CA ARG A 144 -16.93 9.52 -7.61
C ARG A 144 -15.77 10.12 -8.39
N LEU A 145 -14.60 9.46 -8.41
CA LEU A 145 -13.46 9.90 -9.23
C LEU A 145 -13.61 9.50 -10.70
N GLY A 146 -14.56 8.63 -11.03
CA GLY A 146 -14.82 8.18 -12.41
C GLY A 146 -13.62 7.46 -13.04
N LEU A 147 -12.81 6.77 -12.24
CA LEU A 147 -11.57 6.17 -12.71
C LEU A 147 -11.81 4.87 -13.46
N SER A 148 -11.08 4.70 -14.54
CA SER A 148 -11.02 3.46 -15.31
C SER A 148 -9.59 2.94 -15.40
N TRP A 149 -9.45 1.66 -15.77
CA TRP A 149 -8.14 1.07 -16.00
C TRP A 149 -7.41 1.80 -17.12
N ASN A 150 -6.18 2.22 -16.86
CA ASN A 150 -5.36 3.04 -17.76
C ASN A 150 -4.04 2.38 -18.19
N GLY A 151 -3.88 1.08 -17.91
CA GLY A 151 -2.68 0.32 -18.22
C GLY A 151 -1.50 0.55 -17.27
N ARG A 152 -1.50 1.63 -16.49
CA ARG A 152 -0.43 1.95 -15.53
C ARG A 152 -0.69 1.39 -14.13
N LEU A 153 -1.95 1.14 -13.78
CA LEU A 153 -2.38 0.72 -12.45
C LEU A 153 -2.48 -0.80 -12.36
N ARG A 154 -1.86 -1.36 -11.33
CA ARG A 154 -2.00 -2.76 -10.90
C ARG A 154 -2.42 -2.78 -9.43
N ILE A 155 -3.44 -3.55 -9.13
CA ILE A 155 -3.94 -3.71 -7.75
C ILE A 155 -3.91 -5.19 -7.40
N THR A 156 -3.41 -5.51 -6.21
CA THR A 156 -3.27 -6.90 -5.76
C THR A 156 -4.34 -7.28 -4.76
N ALA A 157 -4.89 -8.46 -4.92
CA ALA A 157 -5.76 -9.12 -3.94
C ALA A 157 -5.44 -10.61 -3.86
N VAL A 158 -6.12 -11.34 -2.99
CA VAL A 158 -6.06 -12.79 -2.92
C VAL A 158 -7.47 -13.35 -3.10
N ASP A 159 -7.62 -14.29 -4.01
CA ASP A 159 -8.84 -15.04 -4.17
C ASP A 159 -9.06 -15.95 -2.97
N LEU A 160 -10.23 -15.83 -2.35
CA LEU A 160 -10.53 -16.53 -1.10
C LEU A 160 -10.68 -18.04 -1.31
N GLU A 161 -11.10 -18.46 -2.50
CA GLU A 161 -11.34 -19.88 -2.79
C GLU A 161 -10.06 -20.63 -3.15
N SER A 162 -9.27 -20.08 -4.08
CA SER A 162 -8.00 -20.70 -4.51
C SER A 162 -6.83 -20.39 -3.57
N ALA A 163 -6.93 -19.27 -2.83
CA ALA A 163 -5.85 -18.65 -2.05
C ALA A 163 -4.65 -18.20 -2.89
N ASP A 164 -4.86 -17.98 -4.19
CA ASP A 164 -3.87 -17.45 -5.10
C ASP A 164 -3.95 -15.94 -5.18
N ARG A 165 -2.81 -15.31 -5.47
CA ARG A 165 -2.75 -13.88 -5.74
C ARG A 165 -3.45 -13.55 -7.05
N VAL A 166 -4.23 -12.49 -7.03
CA VAL A 166 -4.85 -11.88 -8.21
C VAL A 166 -4.28 -10.48 -8.40
N VAL A 167 -4.01 -10.13 -9.65
CA VAL A 167 -3.52 -8.82 -10.05
C VAL A 167 -4.54 -8.21 -11.00
N PHE A 168 -5.28 -7.21 -10.52
CA PHE A 168 -6.17 -6.42 -11.36
C PHE A 168 -5.39 -5.40 -12.18
N GLY A 169 -5.96 -4.96 -13.29
CA GLY A 169 -5.31 -4.07 -14.22
C GLY A 169 -4.56 -4.80 -15.34
N ASN A 170 -4.65 -6.12 -15.40
CA ASN A 170 -4.17 -7.01 -16.45
C ASN A 170 -5.36 -7.73 -17.11
N GLU A 171 -5.42 -9.05 -16.92
CA GLU A 171 -6.38 -9.95 -17.59
C GLU A 171 -7.80 -9.91 -16.96
N PHE A 172 -7.95 -9.32 -15.76
CA PHE A 172 -9.22 -9.24 -15.04
C PHE A 172 -9.91 -7.88 -15.14
N THR A 173 -9.44 -7.00 -16.02
CA THR A 173 -9.93 -5.61 -16.09
C THR A 173 -11.39 -5.51 -16.51
N ASP A 174 -11.85 -6.42 -17.37
CA ASP A 174 -13.21 -6.32 -17.99
C ASP A 174 -14.33 -6.74 -17.04
N SER A 175 -14.00 -7.43 -15.95
CA SER A 175 -14.99 -7.99 -15.02
C SER A 175 -15.03 -7.34 -13.64
N VAL A 176 -14.05 -6.49 -13.30
CA VAL A 176 -13.93 -5.86 -11.98
C VAL A 176 -13.57 -4.38 -12.14
N SER A 177 -14.36 -3.50 -11.55
CA SER A 177 -14.09 -2.05 -11.56
C SER A 177 -12.81 -1.70 -10.76
N VAL A 178 -12.24 -0.51 -11.00
CA VAL A 178 -11.13 -0.01 -10.19
C VAL A 178 -11.53 0.09 -8.72
N SER A 179 -12.76 0.53 -8.44
CA SER A 179 -13.31 0.62 -7.09
C SER A 179 -13.35 -0.76 -6.42
N ASP A 180 -13.97 -1.75 -7.06
CA ASP A 180 -14.04 -3.11 -6.50
C ASP A 180 -12.67 -3.73 -6.28
N ALA A 181 -11.71 -3.47 -7.17
CA ALA A 181 -10.33 -3.93 -7.01
C ALA A 181 -9.64 -3.29 -5.78
N VAL A 182 -9.84 -1.99 -5.54
CA VAL A 182 -9.35 -1.29 -4.33
C VAL A 182 -10.01 -1.88 -3.08
N LEU A 183 -11.33 -2.07 -3.11
CA LEU A 183 -12.05 -2.69 -1.99
C LEU A 183 -11.54 -4.11 -1.69
N ALA A 184 -11.37 -4.93 -2.74
CA ALA A 184 -10.79 -6.26 -2.63
C ALA A 184 -9.40 -6.25 -2.01
N SER A 185 -8.55 -5.30 -2.45
CA SER A 185 -7.20 -5.10 -1.94
C SER A 185 -7.15 -4.64 -0.48
N CYS A 186 -8.21 -4.01 0.01
CA CYS A 186 -8.35 -3.50 1.38
C CYS A 186 -9.15 -4.43 2.31
N ALA A 187 -9.69 -5.54 1.81
CA ALA A 187 -10.55 -6.46 2.56
C ALA A 187 -9.76 -7.34 3.53
N ILE A 188 -9.26 -6.77 4.64
CA ILE A 188 -8.50 -7.47 5.67
C ILE A 188 -9.33 -8.62 6.25
N PRO A 189 -8.87 -9.89 6.16
CA PRO A 189 -9.61 -11.06 6.65
C PRO A 189 -9.96 -10.95 8.14
N GLY A 190 -11.21 -11.30 8.47
CA GLY A 190 -11.72 -11.25 9.84
C GLY A 190 -12.08 -9.85 10.34
N TYR A 191 -11.75 -8.81 9.59
CA TYR A 191 -12.08 -7.42 9.91
C TYR A 191 -13.11 -6.85 8.93
N PHE A 192 -12.79 -6.82 7.65
CA PHE A 192 -13.74 -6.46 6.59
C PHE A 192 -14.39 -7.68 5.97
N ARG A 193 -15.59 -7.46 5.39
CA ARG A 193 -16.24 -8.47 4.56
C ARG A 193 -15.40 -8.71 3.29
N PRO A 194 -15.27 -9.96 2.83
CA PRO A 194 -14.67 -10.24 1.54
C PRO A 194 -15.46 -9.56 0.41
N VAL A 195 -14.75 -9.10 -0.62
CA VAL A 195 -15.34 -8.39 -1.75
C VAL A 195 -15.62 -9.36 -2.89
N ARG A 196 -16.79 -9.25 -3.50
CA ARG A 196 -17.20 -10.08 -4.64
C ARG A 196 -17.09 -9.28 -5.93
N GLY A 197 -16.51 -9.89 -6.96
CA GLY A 197 -16.38 -9.30 -8.29
C GLY A 197 -15.99 -10.36 -9.32
N GLY A 198 -16.47 -10.25 -10.56
CA GLY A 198 -16.14 -11.20 -11.64
C GLY A 198 -16.42 -12.66 -11.31
N GLY A 199 -17.46 -12.95 -10.53
CA GLY A 199 -17.81 -14.32 -10.10
C GLY A 199 -16.89 -14.93 -9.01
N ARG A 200 -15.96 -14.16 -8.46
CA ARG A 200 -14.99 -14.59 -7.45
C ARG A 200 -15.14 -13.76 -6.16
N THR A 201 -14.47 -14.22 -5.10
CA THR A 201 -14.48 -13.54 -3.80
C THR A 201 -13.03 -13.26 -3.39
N PHE A 202 -12.75 -12.03 -2.96
CA PHE A 202 -11.41 -11.55 -2.72
C PHE A 202 -11.21 -11.04 -1.30
N VAL A 203 -9.98 -11.16 -0.83
CA VAL A 203 -9.46 -10.57 0.40
C VAL A 203 -8.16 -9.80 0.12
N ASP A 204 -7.70 -9.03 1.10
CA ASP A 204 -6.54 -8.13 1.02
C ASP A 204 -5.30 -8.82 0.42
N GLY A 205 -4.64 -8.14 -0.50
CA GLY A 205 -3.42 -8.60 -1.17
C GLY A 205 -2.23 -8.83 -0.23
N GLY A 206 -2.25 -8.19 0.95
CA GLY A 206 -1.27 -8.41 2.00
C GLY A 206 -1.27 -9.82 2.61
N VAL A 207 -2.30 -10.62 2.33
CA VAL A 207 -2.33 -12.06 2.64
C VAL A 207 -1.26 -12.82 1.84
N TRP A 208 -0.93 -12.34 0.65
CA TRP A 208 0.16 -12.89 -0.18
C TRP A 208 1.50 -12.24 0.15
N SER A 209 1.57 -10.93 0.00
CA SER A 209 2.71 -10.08 0.34
C SER A 209 2.26 -8.66 0.61
N PHE A 210 2.82 -8.00 1.61
CA PHE A 210 2.51 -6.60 1.90
C PHE A 210 3.01 -5.65 0.80
N SER A 211 4.10 -5.98 0.13
CA SER A 211 4.68 -5.19 -0.97
C SER A 211 4.25 -5.66 -2.33
N ASN A 212 4.16 -6.97 -2.56
CA ASN A 212 4.00 -7.55 -3.90
C ASN A 212 5.02 -6.98 -4.90
N LEU A 213 6.23 -6.70 -4.41
CA LEU A 213 7.30 -6.04 -5.14
C LEU A 213 7.79 -6.88 -6.33
N ASP A 214 7.68 -8.20 -6.26
CA ASP A 214 8.01 -9.14 -7.31
C ASP A 214 7.22 -8.92 -8.61
N LEU A 215 6.12 -8.16 -8.57
CA LEU A 215 5.31 -7.78 -9.73
C LEU A 215 5.87 -6.59 -10.52
N ALA A 216 6.89 -5.91 -10.02
CA ALA A 216 7.40 -4.69 -10.64
C ALA A 216 8.04 -4.90 -12.02
N GLY A 217 8.15 -6.14 -12.47
CA GLY A 217 8.87 -6.51 -13.68
C GLY A 217 10.38 -6.44 -13.49
N SER A 218 11.11 -7.24 -14.21
CA SER A 218 12.58 -7.28 -14.15
C SER A 218 13.21 -6.98 -15.51
N GLY A 219 14.45 -6.51 -15.49
CA GLY A 219 15.24 -6.23 -16.69
C GLY A 219 16.34 -5.21 -16.44
N GLU A 220 17.38 -5.27 -17.25
CA GLU A 220 18.49 -4.31 -17.21
C GLU A 220 18.00 -2.88 -17.43
N GLY A 221 18.54 -1.95 -16.66
CA GLY A 221 18.20 -0.53 -16.74
C GLY A 221 16.84 -0.15 -16.14
N ARG A 222 16.01 -1.09 -15.73
CA ARG A 222 14.75 -0.77 -15.07
C ARG A 222 14.97 -0.27 -13.66
N THR A 223 14.15 0.68 -13.26
CA THR A 223 14.20 1.34 -11.96
C THR A 223 12.89 1.16 -11.21
N VAL A 224 12.98 0.72 -9.94
CA VAL A 224 11.83 0.48 -9.08
C VAL A 224 12.00 1.18 -7.75
N ILE A 225 11.02 1.97 -7.34
CA ILE A 225 10.92 2.50 -5.98
C ILE A 225 9.74 1.85 -5.27
N CYS A 226 10.01 1.23 -4.13
CA CYS A 226 9.00 0.65 -3.25
C CYS A 226 8.87 1.45 -1.97
N LEU A 227 7.70 2.03 -1.71
CA LEU A 227 7.35 2.62 -0.42
C LEU A 227 6.68 1.54 0.44
N ASN A 228 7.38 1.08 1.49
CA ASN A 228 6.91 0.00 2.35
C ASN A 228 6.76 0.44 3.81
N PRO A 229 5.59 0.94 4.23
CA PRO A 229 5.32 1.31 5.62
C PRO A 229 5.18 0.10 6.54
N ALA A 230 4.99 -1.11 6.00
CA ALA A 230 4.93 -2.34 6.77
C ALA A 230 6.33 -2.79 7.20
N GLY A 231 6.43 -3.50 8.32
CA GLY A 231 7.73 -3.97 8.83
C GLY A 231 8.43 -3.00 9.78
N THR A 232 7.81 -1.88 10.16
CA THR A 232 8.17 -1.11 11.34
C THR A 232 7.68 -1.81 12.61
N ARG A 233 8.37 -1.63 13.73
CA ARG A 233 7.90 -2.12 15.01
C ARG A 233 6.61 -1.40 15.39
N VAL A 234 5.60 -2.17 15.77
CA VAL A 234 4.34 -1.66 16.32
C VAL A 234 4.48 -1.70 17.84
N GLU A 235 4.47 -0.56 18.50
CA GLU A 235 4.39 -0.49 19.97
C GLU A 235 3.01 -0.97 20.44
N GLY A 236 2.93 -1.52 21.66
CA GLY A 236 1.66 -2.03 22.23
C GLY A 236 1.29 -3.48 21.85
N VAL A 237 2.01 -4.10 20.90
CA VAL A 237 1.95 -5.54 20.67
C VAL A 237 3.07 -6.20 21.49
N PRO A 238 2.88 -7.42 22.05
CA PRO A 238 3.97 -8.13 22.73
C PRO A 238 5.23 -8.09 21.88
N ARG A 239 6.31 -7.52 22.46
CA ARG A 239 7.55 -7.17 21.73
C ARG A 239 8.05 -8.28 20.81
N LEU A 240 7.97 -9.52 21.26
CA LEU A 240 8.42 -10.67 20.46
C LEU A 240 7.55 -10.89 19.22
N ARG A 241 6.22 -10.85 19.35
CA ARG A 241 5.30 -11.02 18.21
C ARG A 241 5.41 -9.89 17.20
N ALA A 242 5.50 -8.65 17.68
CA ALA A 242 5.70 -7.49 16.81
C ALA A 242 7.03 -7.58 16.05
N ALA A 243 8.11 -8.00 16.72
CA ALA A 243 9.42 -8.17 16.11
C ALA A 243 9.42 -9.28 15.04
N ILE A 244 8.78 -10.43 15.33
CA ILE A 244 8.65 -11.55 14.38
C ILE A 244 7.86 -11.10 13.15
N THR A 245 6.70 -10.47 13.33
CA THR A 245 5.86 -9.98 12.23
C THR A 245 6.60 -8.95 11.36
N ALA A 246 7.25 -7.97 11.99
CA ALA A 246 8.02 -6.95 11.28
C ALA A 246 9.24 -7.55 10.56
N GLY A 247 9.91 -8.53 11.20
CA GLY A 247 11.02 -9.27 10.61
C GLY A 247 10.59 -10.05 9.36
N ALA A 248 9.45 -10.73 9.46
CA ALA A 248 8.84 -11.47 8.39
C ALA A 248 8.53 -10.60 7.15
N ILE A 249 7.86 -9.49 7.37
CA ILE A 249 7.51 -8.55 6.29
C ILE A 249 8.79 -8.00 5.63
N ARG A 250 9.81 -7.69 6.44
CA ARG A 250 11.10 -7.21 5.91
C ARG A 250 11.82 -8.27 5.08
N LEU A 251 11.83 -9.51 5.55
CA LEU A 251 12.45 -10.63 4.85
C LEU A 251 11.77 -10.87 3.50
N LEU A 252 10.45 -10.90 3.45
CA LEU A 252 9.70 -11.08 2.19
C LEU A 252 10.02 -9.99 1.18
N SER A 253 9.92 -8.72 1.58
CA SER A 253 10.23 -7.62 0.66
C SER A 253 11.71 -7.57 0.28
N TRP A 254 12.62 -8.08 1.11
CA TRP A 254 14.02 -8.25 0.75
C TRP A 254 14.22 -9.35 -0.29
N LEU A 255 13.55 -10.50 -0.14
CA LEU A 255 13.59 -11.61 -1.10
C LEU A 255 13.02 -11.19 -2.46
N GLU A 256 11.89 -10.48 -2.47
CA GLU A 256 11.29 -9.93 -3.69
C GLU A 256 12.27 -8.95 -4.39
N ALA A 257 12.86 -8.02 -3.64
CA ALA A 257 13.85 -7.09 -4.16
C ALA A 257 15.12 -7.79 -4.68
N ALA A 258 15.59 -8.80 -3.95
CA ALA A 258 16.78 -9.56 -4.34
C ALA A 258 16.56 -10.34 -5.64
N LYS A 259 15.35 -10.82 -5.89
CA LYS A 259 14.99 -11.45 -7.17
C LYS A 259 15.08 -10.45 -8.31
N LEU A 260 14.44 -9.29 -8.18
CA LEU A 260 14.48 -8.24 -9.21
C LEU A 260 15.91 -7.74 -9.50
N ARG A 261 16.72 -7.56 -8.45
CA ARG A 261 18.11 -7.12 -8.59
C ARG A 261 18.98 -8.13 -9.30
N ARG A 262 18.73 -9.44 -9.10
CA ARG A 262 19.42 -10.51 -9.85
C ARG A 262 19.17 -10.42 -11.35
N ASP A 263 17.99 -9.93 -11.72
CA ASP A 263 17.57 -9.77 -13.11
C ASP A 263 17.95 -8.37 -13.67
N GLY A 264 18.90 -7.66 -13.03
CA GLY A 264 19.44 -6.38 -13.51
C GLY A 264 18.62 -5.14 -13.15
N THR A 265 17.55 -5.28 -12.36
CA THR A 265 16.68 -4.15 -11.97
C THR A 265 17.28 -3.36 -10.80
N SER A 266 17.32 -2.03 -10.90
CA SER A 266 17.67 -1.15 -9.79
C SER A 266 16.47 -1.00 -8.85
N VAL A 267 16.54 -1.56 -7.64
CA VAL A 267 15.43 -1.53 -6.67
C VAL A 267 15.81 -0.75 -5.43
N THR A 268 15.05 0.31 -5.14
CA THR A 268 15.11 1.09 -3.90
C THR A 268 13.88 0.81 -3.04
N VAL A 269 14.08 0.31 -1.82
CA VAL A 269 12.99 0.08 -0.86
C VAL A 269 13.11 1.11 0.26
N ILE A 270 12.15 2.04 0.32
CA ILE A 270 12.06 3.07 1.35
C ILE A 270 11.10 2.57 2.44
N ARG A 271 11.55 2.67 3.69
CA ARG A 271 10.77 2.33 4.89
C ARG A 271 10.75 3.53 5.83
N PRO A 272 9.77 3.64 6.74
CA PRO A 272 9.79 4.67 7.77
C PRO A 272 11.11 4.65 8.54
N ASN A 273 11.74 5.81 8.64
CA ASN A 273 12.86 6.03 9.56
C ASN A 273 12.39 6.03 11.03
N ALA A 274 13.27 6.27 11.98
CA ALA A 274 12.92 6.24 13.41
C ALA A 274 11.81 7.24 13.77
N GLU A 275 11.91 8.47 13.24
CA GLU A 275 10.93 9.53 13.48
C GLU A 275 9.56 9.20 12.88
N ALA A 276 9.53 8.78 11.63
CA ALA A 276 8.30 8.36 10.98
C ALA A 276 7.67 7.12 11.65
N ALA A 277 8.49 6.19 12.16
CA ALA A 277 8.00 5.04 12.90
C ALA A 277 7.32 5.43 14.23
N VAL A 278 7.87 6.45 14.92
CA VAL A 278 7.25 7.05 16.13
C VAL A 278 5.95 7.77 15.75
N ALA A 279 5.93 8.55 14.68
CA ALA A 279 4.75 9.25 14.19
C ALA A 279 3.62 8.28 13.82
N ILE A 280 3.92 7.19 13.12
CA ILE A 280 2.94 6.13 12.81
C ILE A 280 2.42 5.47 14.09
N GLY A 281 3.28 5.26 15.09
CA GLY A 281 2.90 4.69 16.37
C GLY A 281 2.41 3.23 16.29
N PRO A 282 1.75 2.76 17.37
CA PRO A 282 1.40 1.35 17.53
C PRO A 282 0.21 0.90 16.66
N SER A 283 -0.67 1.81 16.28
CA SER A 283 -1.87 1.51 15.49
C SER A 283 -1.84 2.20 14.15
N ARG A 284 -1.71 1.43 13.08
CA ARG A 284 -1.68 1.96 11.70
C ARG A 284 -3.01 2.53 11.20
N MET A 285 -4.07 2.36 11.99
CA MET A 285 -5.43 2.84 11.68
C MET A 285 -5.87 4.00 12.60
N ASP A 286 -4.94 4.56 13.39
CA ASP A 286 -5.21 5.67 14.30
C ASP A 286 -5.21 7.01 13.57
N SER A 287 -6.39 7.43 13.13
CA SER A 287 -6.56 8.67 12.38
C SER A 287 -6.17 9.95 13.14
N THR A 288 -5.98 9.89 14.47
CA THR A 288 -5.55 11.07 15.25
C THR A 288 -4.08 11.44 14.97
N ARG A 289 -3.31 10.55 14.37
CA ARG A 289 -1.88 10.72 14.08
C ARG A 289 -1.59 11.03 12.60
N LEU A 290 -2.61 11.32 11.81
CA LEU A 290 -2.47 11.53 10.36
C LEU A 290 -1.54 12.68 10.04
N GLU A 291 -1.75 13.85 10.63
CA GLU A 291 -0.96 15.06 10.37
C GLU A 291 0.53 14.86 10.75
N GLU A 292 0.77 14.33 11.96
CA GLU A 292 2.13 13.99 12.43
C GLU A 292 2.82 13.02 11.47
N THR A 293 2.08 12.01 11.01
CA THR A 293 2.61 10.97 10.11
C THR A 293 2.94 11.51 8.72
N VAL A 294 2.08 12.37 8.15
CA VAL A 294 2.35 13.04 6.86
C VAL A 294 3.58 13.92 6.98
N SER A 295 3.67 14.73 8.04
CA SER A 295 4.80 15.64 8.28
C SER A 295 6.13 14.89 8.41
N ALA A 296 6.15 13.78 9.16
CA ALA A 296 7.33 12.91 9.27
C ALA A 296 7.70 12.27 7.91
N GLY A 297 6.70 11.90 7.11
CA GLY A 297 6.91 11.41 5.75
C GLY A 297 7.55 12.47 4.84
N ILE A 298 7.07 13.71 4.88
CA ILE A 298 7.63 14.83 4.12
C ILE A 298 9.08 15.08 4.51
N ALA A 299 9.38 15.15 5.81
CA ALA A 299 10.74 15.35 6.30
C ALA A 299 11.68 14.22 5.83
N GLN A 300 11.23 12.97 5.91
CA GLN A 300 12.00 11.83 5.41
C GLN A 300 12.22 11.92 3.90
N GLY A 301 11.21 12.28 3.12
CA GLY A 301 11.29 12.43 1.66
C GLY A 301 12.29 13.53 1.26
N LEU A 302 12.24 14.69 1.92
CA LEU A 302 13.21 15.77 1.73
C LEU A 302 14.66 15.31 1.98
N GLY A 303 14.88 14.57 3.09
CA GLY A 303 16.21 14.04 3.42
C GLY A 303 16.76 12.98 2.44
N LEU A 304 15.88 12.33 1.67
CA LEU A 304 16.25 11.32 0.67
C LEU A 304 16.38 11.90 -0.74
N ALA A 305 15.87 13.10 -0.98
CA ALA A 305 15.69 13.65 -2.32
C ALA A 305 17.00 13.77 -3.11
N GLU A 306 18.06 14.34 -2.51
CA GLU A 306 19.34 14.52 -3.18
C GLU A 306 19.98 13.17 -3.58
N SER A 307 20.05 12.24 -2.63
CA SER A 307 20.69 10.93 -2.84
C SER A 307 19.95 10.07 -3.86
N LEU A 308 18.63 10.22 -3.94
CA LEU A 308 17.84 9.54 -4.96
C LEU A 308 17.84 10.29 -6.28
N GLY A 309 17.82 11.63 -6.27
CA GLY A 309 17.92 12.44 -7.48
C GLY A 309 19.14 12.09 -8.31
N GLN A 310 20.32 11.96 -7.67
CA GLN A 310 21.56 11.56 -8.34
C GLN A 310 21.48 10.18 -9.01
N ARG A 311 20.66 9.25 -8.50
CA ARG A 311 20.48 7.91 -9.10
C ARG A 311 19.55 7.89 -10.30
N PHE A 312 18.68 8.87 -10.42
CA PHE A 312 17.67 8.99 -11.47
C PHE A 312 18.00 10.10 -12.47
N SER A 313 19.10 10.86 -12.25
CA SER A 313 19.59 11.81 -13.24
C SER A 313 20.17 11.08 -14.45
N PRO A 314 19.89 11.53 -15.68
CA PRO A 314 20.54 10.96 -16.87
C PRO A 314 22.06 11.16 -16.74
N ALA A 315 22.82 10.13 -17.12
CA ALA A 315 24.27 10.21 -17.27
C ALA A 315 24.67 11.15 -18.40
#